data_cb540508452eb2ea26fe5eda91f03c17
#
_entry.id   cb540508452eb2ea26fe5eda91f03c17
#
_cell.length_a   1.000
_cell.length_b   1.000
_cell.length_c   1.000
_cell.angle_alpha   90.00
_cell.angle_beta   90.00
_cell.angle_gamma   90.00
#
_symmetry.space_group_name_H-M   'P 1'
#
loop_
_entity.id
_entity.type
_entity.pdbx_description
1 polymer ?
#
loop_
_entity_poly.entity_id
_entity_poly.type
_entity_poly.pdbx_seq_one_letter_code
_entity_poly.pdbx_strand_id
1 'polypeptide(L)'
;MSKVEDTLQSPEQIADHLRVTYVPTYLLASAAIVLLAAFIVWGFLGNVSDKAYYSGVVFPVQGTTDITLPNKGIVRTMLVHNGDSVRQGQTVAMVSIGDSHSFLTSTVSGLVISTKADNEPFEAFDPIVSVVDGNASDGQSQHTQLIAYADNEAQRDLRIGMEAQVWPADEKRDEIGYVRGRITQVVRYPADADEVRQTLKSNILAKRLLEQGDVVYEVRIDLLRSPEDATRYDWSFGEPADVSMGIGTYCSVLTETRRCSMFQYLFESARTRFRDLKLKFE
;
A
#
# COMPACT_ATOMS: atom_id res chain seq x y z
N MET A 1 -66.07 -60.09 33.96
CA MET A 1 -64.77 -60.51 33.45
C MET A 1 -64.83 -60.43 31.93
N SER A 2 -63.80 -59.91 31.32
CA SER A 2 -63.60 -59.75 29.87
C SER A 2 -64.26 -58.54 29.21
N LYS A 3 -63.53 -57.42 29.27
CA LYS A 3 -63.65 -56.29 28.34
C LYS A 3 -62.28 -55.54 28.30
N VAL A 4 -61.25 -56.24 27.88
CA VAL A 4 -59.86 -55.66 27.77
C VAL A 4 -59.12 -56.18 26.52
N GLU A 5 -59.80 -56.59 25.47
CA GLU A 5 -59.12 -57.12 24.29
C GLU A 5 -59.65 -56.58 22.97
N ASP A 6 -59.83 -55.27 22.89
CA ASP A 6 -60.22 -54.72 21.57
C ASP A 6 -59.60 -53.31 21.36
N THR A 7 -58.27 -53.21 21.54
CA THR A 7 -57.52 -52.06 21.11
C THR A 7 -56.29 -52.51 20.39
N LEU A 8 -56.38 -53.43 19.47
CA LEU A 8 -55.38 -53.64 18.45
C LEU A 8 -55.68 -52.70 17.28
N GLN A 9 -55.01 -51.63 17.27
CA GLN A 9 -54.99 -50.63 16.21
C GLN A 9 -54.88 -51.31 14.84
N SER A 10 -55.91 -51.12 14.01
CA SER A 10 -55.91 -51.61 12.65
C SER A 10 -54.76 -51.05 11.86
N PRO A 11 -54.07 -51.83 11.02
CA PRO A 11 -52.92 -51.39 10.23
C PRO A 11 -53.22 -50.20 9.28
N GLU A 12 -54.49 -49.89 9.08
CA GLU A 12 -54.97 -48.74 8.30
C GLU A 12 -54.71 -47.39 8.98
N GLN A 13 -54.68 -47.33 10.32
CA GLN A 13 -54.40 -46.11 11.06
C GLN A 13 -52.89 -45.73 11.05
N ILE A 14 -52.04 -46.72 10.86
CA ILE A 14 -50.58 -46.50 10.74
C ILE A 14 -50.22 -46.00 9.34
N ALA A 15 -50.98 -46.41 8.31
CA ALA A 15 -50.73 -45.97 6.94
C ALA A 15 -51.20 -44.54 6.68
N ASP A 16 -52.12 -44.00 7.46
CA ASP A 16 -52.63 -42.63 7.30
C ASP A 16 -51.69 -41.58 7.87
N HIS A 17 -50.77 -41.96 8.77
CA HIS A 17 -49.73 -41.08 9.31
C HIS A 17 -48.50 -41.00 8.41
N LEU A 18 -48.41 -41.82 7.36
CA LEU A 18 -47.31 -41.80 6.40
C LEU A 18 -47.61 -41.02 5.11
N ARG A 19 -48.79 -40.43 4.97
CA ARG A 19 -49.08 -39.46 3.89
C ARG A 19 -48.52 -38.08 4.23
N VAL A 20 -47.21 -37.96 4.25
CA VAL A 20 -46.46 -36.68 4.40
C VAL A 20 -46.39 -35.93 3.06
N THR A 21 -47.42 -36.03 2.24
CA THR A 21 -47.44 -35.29 0.96
C THR A 21 -48.57 -34.27 0.95
N TYR A 22 -48.47 -33.30 1.86
CA TYR A 22 -49.34 -32.13 1.80
C TYR A 22 -48.75 -31.10 0.80
N VAL A 23 -49.62 -30.42 0.07
CA VAL A 23 -49.29 -29.31 -0.83
C VAL A 23 -48.26 -28.34 -0.22
N PRO A 24 -48.29 -28.00 1.09
CA PRO A 24 -47.28 -27.18 1.73
C PRO A 24 -45.85 -27.77 1.74
N THR A 25 -45.69 -29.11 1.76
CA THR A 25 -44.38 -29.76 1.73
C THR A 25 -43.69 -29.59 0.37
N TYR A 26 -44.45 -29.68 -0.72
CA TYR A 26 -43.92 -29.41 -2.07
C TYR A 26 -43.58 -27.95 -2.26
N LEU A 27 -44.38 -27.02 -1.71
CA LEU A 27 -44.08 -25.60 -1.72
C LEU A 27 -42.77 -25.29 -0.94
N LEU A 28 -42.60 -25.92 0.21
CA LEU A 28 -41.38 -25.75 1.03
C LEU A 28 -40.16 -26.37 0.35
N ALA A 29 -40.31 -27.54 -0.27
CA ALA A 29 -39.23 -28.17 -1.05
C ALA A 29 -38.87 -27.35 -2.29
N SER A 30 -39.86 -26.82 -3.02
CA SER A 30 -39.59 -25.97 -4.19
C SER A 30 -38.92 -24.65 -3.78
N ALA A 31 -39.33 -24.01 -2.68
CA ALA A 31 -38.68 -22.82 -2.15
C ALA A 31 -37.25 -23.10 -1.74
N ALA A 32 -36.98 -24.26 -1.10
CA ALA A 32 -35.61 -24.66 -0.75
C ALA A 32 -34.72 -24.88 -1.98
N ILE A 33 -35.25 -25.50 -3.04
CA ILE A 33 -34.55 -25.71 -4.31
C ILE A 33 -34.24 -24.36 -4.98
N VAL A 34 -35.20 -23.44 -5.03
CA VAL A 34 -35.00 -22.10 -5.60
C VAL A 34 -33.92 -21.32 -4.80
N LEU A 35 -33.95 -21.39 -3.48
CA LEU A 35 -32.97 -20.76 -2.62
C LEU A 35 -31.59 -21.37 -2.81
N LEU A 36 -31.48 -22.68 -2.93
CA LEU A 36 -30.23 -23.38 -3.22
C LEU A 36 -29.69 -23.00 -4.61
N ALA A 37 -30.54 -22.94 -5.62
CA ALA A 37 -30.18 -22.50 -6.96
C ALA A 37 -29.69 -21.04 -6.96
N ALA A 38 -30.38 -20.14 -6.25
CA ALA A 38 -29.98 -18.75 -6.08
C ALA A 38 -28.61 -18.63 -5.37
N PHE A 39 -28.40 -19.46 -4.35
CA PHE A 39 -27.11 -19.51 -3.64
C PHE A 39 -25.97 -19.99 -4.55
N ILE A 40 -26.22 -21.01 -5.37
CA ILE A 40 -25.23 -21.50 -6.35
C ILE A 40 -24.91 -20.41 -7.38
N VAL A 41 -25.94 -19.79 -7.96
CA VAL A 41 -25.76 -18.68 -8.92
C VAL A 41 -25.01 -17.53 -8.30
N TRP A 42 -25.36 -17.13 -7.07
CA TRP A 42 -24.65 -16.07 -6.35
C TRP A 42 -23.18 -16.45 -6.07
N GLY A 43 -22.89 -17.69 -5.71
CA GLY A 43 -21.54 -18.16 -5.45
C GLY A 43 -20.63 -18.15 -6.71
N PHE A 44 -21.20 -18.32 -7.91
CA PHE A 44 -20.46 -18.20 -9.17
C PHE A 44 -20.36 -16.76 -9.67
N LEU A 45 -21.39 -15.94 -9.49
CA LEU A 45 -21.42 -14.54 -9.93
C LEU A 45 -20.82 -13.57 -8.90
N GLY A 46 -20.79 -13.97 -7.62
CA GLY A 46 -20.20 -13.18 -6.54
C GLY A 46 -18.69 -13.06 -6.72
N ASN A 47 -18.19 -11.83 -6.71
CA ASN A 47 -16.76 -11.53 -6.80
C ASN A 47 -16.22 -11.19 -5.42
N VAL A 48 -15.14 -11.86 -5.04
CA VAL A 48 -14.32 -11.51 -3.87
C VAL A 48 -13.01 -10.97 -4.40
N SER A 49 -12.62 -9.78 -3.95
CA SER A 49 -11.33 -9.21 -4.31
C SER A 49 -10.35 -9.35 -3.14
N ASP A 50 -9.21 -9.96 -3.42
CA ASP A 50 -8.07 -9.94 -2.51
C ASP A 50 -7.41 -8.58 -2.57
N LYS A 51 -7.02 -8.06 -1.41
CA LYS A 51 -6.46 -6.72 -1.24
C LYS A 51 -5.10 -6.83 -0.59
N ALA A 52 -4.10 -6.22 -1.21
CA ALA A 52 -2.78 -6.06 -0.65
C ALA A 52 -2.69 -4.66 0.00
N TYR A 53 -2.25 -4.63 1.26
CA TYR A 53 -1.97 -3.41 2.02
C TYR A 53 -0.47 -3.30 2.21
N TYR A 54 0.08 -2.15 1.89
CA TYR A 54 1.49 -1.83 2.10
C TYR A 54 1.65 -0.32 2.25
N SER A 55 2.85 0.16 2.54
CA SER A 55 3.06 1.59 2.76
C SER A 55 4.21 2.11 1.92
N GLY A 56 4.22 3.40 1.68
CA GLY A 56 5.23 4.07 0.89
C GLY A 56 5.38 5.54 1.26
N VAL A 57 6.25 6.21 0.53
CA VAL A 57 6.52 7.64 0.68
C VAL A 57 6.43 8.31 -0.68
N VAL A 58 5.81 9.47 -0.72
CA VAL A 58 5.77 10.32 -1.93
C VAL A 58 7.15 10.87 -2.19
N PHE A 59 7.67 10.61 -3.40
CA PHE A 59 9.03 10.97 -3.80
C PHE A 59 9.05 11.54 -5.22
N PRO A 60 10.00 12.43 -5.57
CA PRO A 60 10.10 12.94 -6.93
C PRO A 60 10.59 11.85 -7.90
N VAL A 61 10.02 11.80 -9.10
CA VAL A 61 10.44 10.84 -10.15
C VAL A 61 11.89 11.08 -10.58
N GLN A 62 12.33 12.33 -10.61
CA GLN A 62 13.68 12.71 -11.02
C GLN A 62 14.74 12.42 -9.95
N GLY A 63 14.34 11.99 -8.75
CA GLY A 63 15.25 11.75 -7.64
C GLY A 63 15.70 13.04 -6.97
N THR A 64 16.91 13.00 -6.40
CA THR A 64 17.49 14.10 -5.64
C THR A 64 18.88 14.43 -6.15
N THR A 65 19.26 15.69 -6.07
CA THR A 65 20.63 16.13 -6.31
C THR A 65 21.36 16.26 -4.98
N ASP A 66 22.41 15.46 -4.81
CA ASP A 66 23.25 15.48 -3.61
C ASP A 66 24.36 16.51 -3.77
N ILE A 67 24.46 17.42 -2.81
CA ILE A 67 25.55 18.40 -2.73
C ILE A 67 26.66 17.76 -1.90
N THR A 68 27.77 17.45 -2.56
CA THR A 68 28.90 16.72 -2.00
C THR A 68 30.20 17.51 -2.15
N LEU A 69 31.23 17.11 -1.41
CA LEU A 69 32.58 17.64 -1.57
C LEU A 69 33.61 16.52 -1.84
N PRO A 70 34.65 16.76 -2.62
CA PRO A 70 35.66 15.74 -2.94
C PRO A 70 36.61 15.44 -1.78
N ASN A 71 36.58 16.23 -0.72
CA ASN A 71 37.46 16.12 0.44
C ASN A 71 36.62 15.82 1.68
N LYS A 72 37.19 15.09 2.63
CA LYS A 72 36.59 14.88 3.95
C LYS A 72 36.68 16.13 4.81
N GLY A 73 35.75 16.31 5.71
CA GLY A 73 35.68 17.46 6.59
C GLY A 73 34.65 17.35 7.69
N ILE A 74 34.30 18.50 8.25
CA ILE A 74 33.27 18.62 9.30
C ILE A 74 32.31 19.75 8.91
N VAL A 75 31.01 19.51 8.98
CA VAL A 75 30.00 20.57 8.88
C VAL A 75 30.08 21.42 10.13
N ARG A 76 30.46 22.71 10.01
CA ARG A 76 30.50 23.60 11.17
C ARG A 76 29.16 24.16 11.53
N THR A 77 28.43 24.62 10.53
CA THR A 77 27.08 25.19 10.73
C THR A 77 26.27 24.92 9.48
N MET A 78 25.09 24.33 9.66
CA MET A 78 24.09 24.18 8.62
C MET A 78 23.23 25.45 8.60
N LEU A 79 23.06 26.03 7.41
CA LEU A 79 22.31 27.28 7.21
C LEU A 79 20.88 27.02 6.69
N VAL A 80 20.58 25.77 6.36
CA VAL A 80 19.28 25.33 5.85
C VAL A 80 18.81 24.08 6.59
N HIS A 81 17.51 23.87 6.64
CA HIS A 81 16.88 22.74 7.29
C HIS A 81 16.05 21.94 6.30
N ASN A 82 15.68 20.72 6.68
CA ASN A 82 14.76 19.90 5.89
C ASN A 82 13.42 20.64 5.74
N GLY A 83 12.93 20.74 4.50
CA GLY A 83 11.72 21.50 4.16
C GLY A 83 11.97 22.92 3.66
N ASP A 84 13.22 23.44 3.73
CA ASP A 84 13.55 24.76 3.21
C ASP A 84 13.67 24.75 1.68
N SER A 85 13.27 25.84 1.05
CA SER A 85 13.51 26.06 -0.38
C SER A 85 14.83 26.81 -0.58
N VAL A 86 15.69 26.29 -1.44
CA VAL A 86 16.98 26.88 -1.79
C VAL A 86 17.03 27.27 -3.26
N ARG A 87 17.86 28.29 -3.58
CA ARG A 87 18.17 28.70 -4.95
C ARG A 87 19.55 28.23 -5.33
N GLN A 88 19.76 28.00 -6.61
CA GLN A 88 21.08 27.75 -7.15
C GLN A 88 22.04 28.88 -6.77
N GLY A 89 23.25 28.51 -6.24
CA GLY A 89 24.24 29.47 -5.75
C GLY A 89 24.00 29.95 -4.31
N GLN A 90 22.90 29.62 -3.67
CA GLN A 90 22.63 29.96 -2.27
C GLN A 90 23.57 29.17 -1.35
N THR A 91 24.15 29.82 -0.34
CA THR A 91 24.94 29.16 0.68
C THR A 91 24.07 28.31 1.58
N VAL A 92 24.42 27.03 1.71
CA VAL A 92 23.65 26.05 2.48
C VAL A 92 24.35 25.58 3.75
N ALA A 93 25.70 25.63 3.78
CA ALA A 93 26.46 25.24 4.96
C ALA A 93 27.82 25.95 5.00
N MET A 94 28.41 26.04 6.19
CA MET A 94 29.80 26.32 6.41
C MET A 94 30.50 25.02 6.81
N VAL A 95 31.57 24.66 6.11
CA VAL A 95 32.33 23.43 6.31
C VAL A 95 33.80 23.73 6.62
N SER A 96 34.43 22.83 7.36
CA SER A 96 35.89 22.88 7.63
C SER A 96 36.55 21.68 6.96
N ILE A 97 37.51 21.94 6.11
CA ILE A 97 38.34 20.94 5.44
C ILE A 97 39.79 21.17 5.92
N GLY A 98 40.27 20.29 6.82
CA GLY A 98 41.50 20.55 7.55
C GLY A 98 41.40 21.85 8.37
N ASP A 99 42.34 22.78 8.19
CA ASP A 99 42.38 24.08 8.89
C ASP A 99 41.64 25.19 8.13
N SER A 100 41.09 24.89 6.94
CA SER A 100 40.40 25.88 6.11
C SER A 100 38.90 25.81 6.27
N HIS A 101 38.24 26.97 6.31
CA HIS A 101 36.79 27.09 6.27
C HIS A 101 36.33 27.45 4.86
N SER A 102 35.26 26.82 4.43
CA SER A 102 34.66 27.06 3.11
C SER A 102 33.12 27.11 3.22
N PHE A 103 32.52 27.87 2.33
CA PHE A 103 31.05 27.90 2.20
C PHE A 103 30.63 26.91 1.12
N LEU A 104 29.65 26.07 1.46
CA LEU A 104 29.01 25.15 0.54
C LEU A 104 27.79 25.84 -0.06
N THR A 105 27.69 25.83 -1.38
CA THR A 105 26.55 26.44 -2.10
C THR A 105 25.75 25.38 -2.81
N SER A 106 24.42 25.61 -2.93
CA SER A 106 23.54 24.74 -3.68
C SER A 106 23.85 24.82 -5.18
N THR A 107 23.93 23.65 -5.81
CA THR A 107 24.15 23.53 -7.27
C THR A 107 22.85 23.63 -8.05
N VAL A 108 21.70 23.46 -7.39
CA VAL A 108 20.35 23.48 -7.97
C VAL A 108 19.40 24.31 -7.12
N SER A 109 18.30 24.73 -7.70
CA SER A 109 17.18 25.32 -6.96
C SER A 109 16.17 24.23 -6.62
N GLY A 110 15.62 24.23 -5.40
CA GLY A 110 14.64 23.20 -5.03
C GLY A 110 14.35 23.10 -3.55
N LEU A 111 13.76 21.97 -3.15
CA LEU A 111 13.37 21.68 -1.77
C LEU A 111 14.45 20.82 -1.10
N VAL A 112 14.94 21.24 0.06
CA VAL A 112 15.88 20.47 0.88
C VAL A 112 15.13 19.33 1.58
N ILE A 113 15.58 18.09 1.38
CA ILE A 113 14.94 16.91 2.00
C ILE A 113 15.82 16.23 3.04
N SER A 114 17.15 16.43 2.97
CA SER A 114 18.08 15.87 3.94
C SER A 114 19.28 16.78 4.12
N THR A 115 19.69 16.96 5.36
CA THR A 115 20.90 17.71 5.76
C THR A 115 21.68 16.93 6.80
N LYS A 116 23.03 17.06 6.80
CA LYS A 116 23.85 16.65 7.93
C LYS A 116 23.64 17.59 9.12
N ALA A 117 23.96 17.11 10.31
CA ALA A 117 23.87 17.93 11.52
C ALA A 117 25.11 18.84 11.67
N ASP A 118 24.96 19.86 12.51
CA ASP A 118 26.09 20.71 12.95
C ASP A 118 27.16 19.86 13.65
N ASN A 119 28.41 20.11 13.32
CA ASN A 119 29.57 19.37 13.79
C ASN A 119 29.64 17.89 13.36
N GLU A 120 28.83 17.47 12.42
CA GLU A 120 28.87 16.12 11.86
C GLU A 120 30.03 16.00 10.87
N PRO A 121 30.86 14.94 10.98
CA PRO A 121 31.91 14.66 10.01
C PRO A 121 31.34 14.10 8.71
N PHE A 122 32.00 14.36 7.60
CA PHE A 122 31.69 13.78 6.30
C PHE A 122 32.94 13.28 5.60
N GLU A 123 32.82 12.18 4.89
CA GLU A 123 33.87 11.65 4.02
C GLU A 123 33.77 12.27 2.62
N ALA A 124 34.78 12.00 1.78
CA ALA A 124 34.77 12.46 0.40
C ALA A 124 33.57 11.91 -0.35
N PHE A 125 32.84 12.79 -1.05
CA PHE A 125 31.60 12.49 -1.81
C PHE A 125 30.39 12.07 -0.98
N ASP A 126 30.45 12.17 0.35
CA ASP A 126 29.26 12.02 1.17
C ASP A 126 28.23 13.12 0.90
N PRO A 127 26.93 12.82 0.85
CA PRO A 127 25.90 13.84 0.72
C PRO A 127 25.83 14.70 1.98
N ILE A 128 26.07 16.00 1.83
CA ILE A 128 25.96 16.97 2.93
C ILE A 128 24.56 17.57 2.97
N VAL A 129 24.02 17.90 1.81
CA VAL A 129 22.64 18.36 1.62
C VAL A 129 22.08 17.66 0.40
N SER A 130 20.86 17.12 0.51
CA SER A 130 20.12 16.54 -0.63
C SER A 130 18.95 17.47 -0.98
N VAL A 131 18.89 17.89 -2.23
CA VAL A 131 17.87 18.81 -2.74
C VAL A 131 17.06 18.10 -3.82
N VAL A 132 15.76 18.18 -3.75
CA VAL A 132 14.88 17.83 -4.85
C VAL A 132 14.93 18.96 -5.87
N ASP A 133 15.47 18.67 -7.05
CA ASP A 133 15.53 19.62 -8.12
C ASP A 133 14.12 19.99 -8.58
N GLY A 134 13.79 21.23 -8.53
CA GLY A 134 12.50 21.74 -8.96
C GLY A 134 12.45 23.24 -8.83
N ASN A 135 12.10 23.91 -9.91
CA ASN A 135 11.67 25.29 -9.84
C ASN A 135 10.40 25.34 -8.96
N ALA A 136 10.59 25.39 -7.64
CA ALA A 136 9.51 25.53 -6.65
C ALA A 136 8.69 26.82 -6.86
N SER A 137 9.17 27.73 -7.73
CA SER A 137 8.53 29.00 -8.05
C SER A 137 7.50 28.94 -9.21
N ASP A 138 7.49 27.90 -10.03
CA ASP A 138 6.67 27.92 -11.25
C ASP A 138 5.38 27.09 -11.22
N GLY A 139 5.00 26.52 -10.06
CA GLY A 139 3.74 25.76 -9.99
C GLY A 139 3.63 24.57 -10.97
N GLN A 140 4.70 24.32 -11.75
CA GLN A 140 4.75 23.15 -12.59
C GLN A 140 4.96 21.92 -11.71
N SER A 141 3.91 21.17 -11.60
CA SER A 141 3.78 19.94 -10.87
C SER A 141 5.00 19.04 -11.07
N GLN A 142 5.87 18.99 -10.05
CA GLN A 142 6.91 17.97 -10.00
C GLN A 142 6.22 16.62 -10.20
N HIS A 143 6.67 15.85 -11.18
CA HIS A 143 6.23 14.49 -11.32
C HIS A 143 6.68 13.72 -10.08
N THR A 144 5.70 13.42 -9.22
CA THR A 144 5.91 12.66 -8.01
C THR A 144 5.40 11.24 -8.22
N GLN A 145 6.12 10.30 -7.66
CA GLN A 145 5.75 8.90 -7.57
C GLN A 145 5.68 8.50 -6.11
N LEU A 146 5.00 7.42 -5.82
CA LEU A 146 5.08 6.78 -4.52
C LEU A 146 6.09 5.65 -4.60
N ILE A 147 7.11 5.69 -3.76
CA ILE A 147 8.01 4.56 -3.53
C ILE A 147 7.47 3.81 -2.33
N ALA A 148 6.93 2.62 -2.57
CA ALA A 148 6.30 1.80 -1.56
C ALA A 148 7.08 0.50 -1.37
N TYR A 149 6.93 -0.10 -0.19
CA TYR A 149 7.56 -1.36 0.15
C TYR A 149 6.48 -2.34 0.57
N ALA A 150 6.40 -3.44 -0.17
CA ALA A 150 5.44 -4.50 0.06
C ALA A 150 6.14 -5.73 0.64
N ASP A 151 5.48 -6.46 1.51
CA ASP A 151 5.95 -7.74 2.00
C ASP A 151 5.93 -8.83 0.91
N ASN A 152 6.44 -10.00 1.22
CA ASN A 152 6.53 -11.12 0.28
C ASN A 152 5.14 -11.62 -0.17
N GLU A 153 4.12 -11.52 0.70
CA GLU A 153 2.77 -11.98 0.39
C GLU A 153 2.11 -11.03 -0.62
N ALA A 154 2.12 -9.74 -0.34
CA ALA A 154 1.59 -8.72 -1.24
C ALA A 154 2.32 -8.70 -2.59
N GLN A 155 3.66 -8.74 -2.58
CA GLN A 155 4.50 -8.66 -3.79
C GLN A 155 4.18 -9.76 -4.81
N ARG A 156 3.86 -10.99 -4.36
CA ARG A 156 3.56 -12.13 -5.25
C ARG A 156 2.43 -11.84 -6.23
N ASP A 157 1.43 -11.11 -5.79
CA ASP A 157 0.21 -10.87 -6.55
C ASP A 157 0.20 -9.51 -7.24
N LEU A 158 1.13 -8.60 -6.89
CA LEU A 158 1.27 -7.31 -7.55
C LEU A 158 1.79 -7.44 -8.98
N ARG A 159 1.21 -6.67 -9.89
CA ARG A 159 1.59 -6.60 -11.32
C ARG A 159 1.65 -5.15 -11.77
N ILE A 160 2.54 -4.88 -12.72
CA ILE A 160 2.61 -3.59 -13.41
C ILE A 160 1.27 -3.31 -14.09
N GLY A 161 0.79 -2.06 -13.98
CA GLY A 161 -0.46 -1.59 -14.54
C GLY A 161 -1.67 -1.71 -13.62
N MET A 162 -1.55 -2.38 -12.46
CA MET A 162 -2.63 -2.43 -11.47
C MET A 162 -2.91 -1.04 -10.90
N GLU A 163 -4.17 -0.80 -10.58
CA GLU A 163 -4.61 0.41 -9.89
C GLU A 163 -4.31 0.30 -8.39
N ALA A 164 -3.81 1.39 -7.84
CA ALA A 164 -3.53 1.53 -6.43
C ALA A 164 -4.31 2.71 -5.85
N GLN A 165 -4.81 2.55 -4.64
CA GLN A 165 -5.45 3.59 -3.85
C GLN A 165 -4.44 4.06 -2.82
N VAL A 166 -4.12 5.35 -2.82
CA VAL A 166 -3.07 5.93 -1.98
C VAL A 166 -3.66 7.05 -1.12
N TRP A 167 -3.39 7.03 0.17
CA TRP A 167 -3.82 8.07 1.11
C TRP A 167 -2.75 8.27 2.20
N PRO A 168 -2.65 9.48 2.82
CA PRO A 168 -1.76 9.70 3.96
C PRO A 168 -2.08 8.73 5.09
N ALA A 169 -1.04 8.15 5.69
CA ALA A 169 -1.22 7.06 6.66
C ALA A 169 -1.74 7.51 8.03
N ASP A 170 -1.70 8.81 8.32
CA ASP A 170 -2.27 9.46 9.50
C ASP A 170 -3.77 9.75 9.38
N GLU A 171 -4.32 9.57 8.16
CA GLU A 171 -5.72 9.86 7.87
C GLU A 171 -6.50 8.57 7.57
N LYS A 172 -7.84 8.65 7.69
CA LYS A 172 -8.71 7.52 7.36
C LYS A 172 -9.22 7.64 5.93
N ARG A 173 -8.94 6.62 5.13
CA ARG A 173 -9.37 6.53 3.74
C ARG A 173 -10.85 6.83 3.53
N ASP A 174 -11.70 6.34 4.43
CA ASP A 174 -13.16 6.46 4.30
C ASP A 174 -13.67 7.89 4.59
N GLU A 175 -12.86 8.72 5.26
CA GLU A 175 -13.18 10.11 5.57
C GLU A 175 -12.67 11.07 4.48
N ILE A 176 -11.42 10.89 4.04
CA ILE A 176 -10.78 11.82 3.08
C ILE A 176 -10.79 11.32 1.64
N GLY A 177 -11.08 10.03 1.41
CA GLY A 177 -10.88 9.40 0.11
C GLY A 177 -9.45 8.91 -0.10
N TYR A 178 -9.08 8.77 -1.36
CA TYR A 178 -7.75 8.34 -1.79
C TYR A 178 -7.38 8.95 -3.14
N VAL A 179 -6.09 9.08 -3.37
CA VAL A 179 -5.53 9.41 -4.69
C VAL A 179 -5.41 8.13 -5.50
N ARG A 180 -5.82 8.18 -6.77
CA ARG A 180 -5.61 7.08 -7.70
C ARG A 180 -4.17 7.02 -8.14
N GLY A 181 -3.61 5.83 -8.13
CA GLY A 181 -2.26 5.55 -8.61
C GLY A 181 -2.25 4.36 -9.53
N ARG A 182 -1.14 4.19 -10.26
CA ARG A 182 -0.89 3.02 -11.11
C ARG A 182 0.49 2.48 -10.85
N ILE A 183 0.59 1.17 -10.65
CA ILE A 183 1.87 0.49 -10.45
C ILE A 183 2.65 0.53 -11.76
N THR A 184 3.83 1.14 -11.73
CA THR A 184 4.75 1.25 -12.86
C THR A 184 5.90 0.28 -12.80
N GLN A 185 6.33 -0.07 -11.57
CA GLN A 185 7.42 -1.01 -11.37
C GLN A 185 7.17 -1.87 -10.13
N VAL A 186 7.51 -3.16 -10.23
CA VAL A 186 7.57 -4.10 -9.11
C VAL A 186 8.93 -4.75 -9.13
N VAL A 187 9.77 -4.44 -8.16
CA VAL A 187 11.09 -5.02 -7.99
C VAL A 187 10.91 -6.41 -7.36
N ARG A 188 11.52 -7.44 -7.95
CA ARG A 188 11.41 -8.83 -7.47
C ARG A 188 12.60 -9.27 -6.62
N TYR A 189 13.51 -8.37 -6.37
CA TYR A 189 14.65 -8.58 -5.49
C TYR A 189 14.37 -7.89 -4.17
N PRO A 190 14.67 -8.52 -3.02
CA PRO A 190 14.48 -7.90 -1.72
C PRO A 190 15.27 -6.59 -1.60
N ALA A 191 14.62 -5.58 -1.06
CA ALA A 191 15.27 -4.30 -0.82
C ALA A 191 16.27 -4.41 0.35
N ASP A 192 17.49 -3.93 0.14
CA ASP A 192 18.48 -3.81 1.18
C ASP A 192 18.23 -2.58 2.05
N ALA A 193 18.49 -2.68 3.35
CA ALA A 193 18.25 -1.60 4.29
C ALA A 193 19.06 -0.33 3.97
N ASP A 194 20.28 -0.49 3.48
CA ASP A 194 21.12 0.64 3.13
C ASP A 194 20.65 1.30 1.83
N GLU A 195 20.19 0.50 0.86
CA GLU A 195 19.58 1.01 -0.38
C GLU A 195 18.33 1.83 -0.09
N VAL A 196 17.45 1.34 0.79
CA VAL A 196 16.23 2.06 1.21
C VAL A 196 16.58 3.39 1.88
N ARG A 197 17.59 3.42 2.76
CA ARG A 197 18.05 4.65 3.41
C ARG A 197 18.61 5.65 2.40
N GLN A 198 19.39 5.18 1.45
CA GLN A 198 19.97 6.02 0.39
C GLN A 198 18.89 6.59 -0.53
N THR A 199 17.89 5.79 -0.87
CA THR A 199 16.77 6.21 -1.73
C THR A 199 15.90 7.25 -1.04
N LEU A 200 15.49 6.98 0.22
CA LEU A 200 14.56 7.85 0.95
C LEU A 200 15.24 9.04 1.65
N LYS A 201 16.57 9.05 1.74
CA LYS A 201 17.35 10.09 2.44
C LYS A 201 16.89 10.34 3.90
N SER A 202 16.18 9.36 4.49
CA SER A 202 15.62 9.46 5.84
C SER A 202 15.70 8.11 6.55
N ASN A 203 16.48 8.07 7.64
CA ASN A 203 16.62 6.88 8.47
C ASN A 203 15.29 6.49 9.17
N ILE A 204 14.47 7.49 9.52
CA ILE A 204 13.18 7.27 10.21
C ILE A 204 12.18 6.61 9.25
N LEU A 205 12.06 7.15 8.03
CA LEU A 205 11.16 6.61 7.02
C LEU A 205 11.61 5.22 6.56
N ALA A 206 12.91 5.04 6.31
CA ALA A 206 13.47 3.75 5.94
C ALA A 206 13.20 2.67 7.01
N LYS A 207 13.45 2.98 8.28
CA LYS A 207 13.18 2.05 9.38
C LYS A 207 11.69 1.67 9.43
N ARG A 208 10.79 2.65 9.35
CA ARG A 208 9.34 2.42 9.42
C ARG A 208 8.82 1.58 8.24
N LEU A 209 9.39 1.74 7.06
CA LEU A 209 9.02 0.95 5.88
C LEU A 209 9.58 -0.46 5.92
N LEU A 210 10.78 -0.66 6.46
CA LEU A 210 11.39 -1.97 6.62
C LEU A 210 10.72 -2.82 7.71
N GLU A 211 10.07 -2.20 8.70
CA GLU A 211 9.34 -2.90 9.77
C GLU A 211 8.01 -3.55 9.30
N GLN A 212 7.60 -3.37 8.03
CA GLN A 212 6.37 -3.97 7.49
C GLN A 212 6.46 -5.49 7.31
N GLY A 213 7.66 -6.07 7.26
CA GLY A 213 7.88 -7.51 7.13
C GLY A 213 9.35 -7.88 7.25
N ASP A 214 9.64 -9.18 7.37
CA ASP A 214 11.02 -9.70 7.42
C ASP A 214 11.79 -9.41 6.12
N VAL A 215 11.07 -9.41 5.00
CA VAL A 215 11.60 -9.13 3.67
C VAL A 215 10.63 -8.23 2.95
N VAL A 216 11.10 -7.10 2.45
CA VAL A 216 10.30 -6.13 1.72
C VAL A 216 10.81 -5.92 0.29
N TYR A 217 9.91 -5.58 -0.61
CA TYR A 217 10.16 -5.38 -2.03
C TYR A 217 9.70 -4.01 -2.47
N GLU A 218 10.52 -3.31 -3.25
CA GLU A 218 10.18 -1.99 -3.75
C GLU A 218 9.10 -2.06 -4.83
N VAL A 219 8.11 -1.20 -4.69
CA VAL A 219 7.01 -1.00 -5.66
C VAL A 219 6.91 0.49 -5.95
N ARG A 220 6.98 0.86 -7.24
CA ARG A 220 6.79 2.26 -7.66
C ARG A 220 5.40 2.44 -8.25
N ILE A 221 4.77 3.52 -7.82
CA ILE A 221 3.40 3.85 -8.18
C ILE A 221 3.36 5.29 -8.66
N ASP A 222 2.94 5.51 -9.88
CA ASP A 222 2.66 6.84 -10.40
C ASP A 222 1.33 7.32 -9.86
N LEU A 223 1.32 8.51 -9.25
CA LEU A 223 0.12 9.16 -8.77
C LEU A 223 -0.58 9.86 -9.93
N LEU A 224 -1.82 9.49 -10.19
CA LEU A 224 -2.59 10.05 -11.29
C LEU A 224 -2.99 11.49 -10.99
N ARG A 225 -2.98 12.32 -12.04
CA ARG A 225 -3.41 13.71 -11.98
C ARG A 225 -4.87 13.83 -12.40
N SER A 226 -5.55 14.85 -11.85
CA SER A 226 -6.92 15.14 -12.23
C SER A 226 -7.02 15.46 -13.73
N PRO A 227 -8.02 14.91 -14.44
CA PRO A 227 -8.25 15.25 -15.85
C PRO A 227 -8.61 16.72 -16.07
N GLU A 228 -9.14 17.38 -15.04
CA GLU A 228 -9.58 18.79 -15.11
C GLU A 228 -8.44 19.75 -14.79
N ASP A 229 -7.50 19.34 -13.92
CA ASP A 229 -6.38 20.16 -13.49
C ASP A 229 -5.13 19.30 -13.30
N ALA A 230 -4.18 19.38 -14.22
CA ALA A 230 -2.94 18.61 -14.18
C ALA A 230 -2.02 18.99 -12.99
N THR A 231 -2.32 20.05 -12.24
CA THR A 231 -1.58 20.42 -11.03
C THR A 231 -2.04 19.65 -9.80
N ARG A 232 -3.26 19.09 -9.84
CA ARG A 232 -3.88 18.37 -8.71
C ARG A 232 -3.85 16.85 -8.91
N TYR A 233 -3.85 16.12 -7.80
CA TYR A 233 -4.02 14.68 -7.84
C TYR A 233 -5.47 14.26 -8.12
N ASP A 234 -5.66 13.09 -8.71
CA ASP A 234 -6.98 12.50 -8.97
C ASP A 234 -7.51 11.84 -7.68
N TRP A 235 -8.23 12.62 -6.88
CA TRP A 235 -8.88 12.17 -5.66
C TRP A 235 -10.24 11.52 -5.91
N SER A 236 -10.56 10.46 -5.17
CA SER A 236 -11.83 9.75 -5.31
C SER A 236 -13.07 10.56 -4.92
N PHE A 237 -12.95 11.49 -3.96
CA PHE A 237 -14.05 12.36 -3.47
C PHE A 237 -13.78 13.86 -3.69
N GLY A 238 -12.78 14.23 -4.50
CA GLY A 238 -12.26 15.58 -4.58
C GLY A 238 -11.13 15.81 -3.57
N GLU A 239 -10.28 16.79 -3.86
CA GLU A 239 -9.12 17.09 -3.00
C GLU A 239 -9.57 17.69 -1.67
N PRO A 240 -9.24 17.05 -0.53
CA PRO A 240 -9.59 17.59 0.78
C PRO A 240 -8.76 18.86 1.06
N ALA A 241 -9.40 19.88 1.68
CA ALA A 241 -8.79 21.19 1.88
C ALA A 241 -7.59 21.15 2.87
N ASP A 242 -7.61 20.19 3.81
CA ASP A 242 -6.66 20.13 4.92
C ASP A 242 -5.58 19.05 4.76
N VAL A 243 -5.58 18.32 3.64
CA VAL A 243 -4.67 17.18 3.42
C VAL A 243 -3.75 17.47 2.24
N SER A 244 -2.44 17.44 2.48
CA SER A 244 -1.42 17.64 1.46
C SER A 244 -0.65 16.36 1.18
N MET A 245 -0.56 15.98 -0.11
CA MET A 245 0.27 14.86 -0.59
C MET A 245 1.61 15.39 -1.13
N GLY A 246 2.38 16.04 -0.27
CA GLY A 246 3.70 16.57 -0.60
C GLY A 246 4.81 15.50 -0.59
N ILE A 247 6.00 15.90 -1.08
CA ILE A 247 7.22 15.06 -1.01
C ILE A 247 7.53 14.74 0.46
N GLY A 248 7.83 13.47 0.74
CA GLY A 248 8.08 12.97 2.09
C GLY A 248 6.84 12.54 2.87
N THR A 249 5.63 12.73 2.31
CA THR A 249 4.40 12.23 2.94
C THR A 249 4.41 10.70 2.99
N TYR A 250 4.25 10.16 4.18
CA TYR A 250 4.10 8.73 4.41
C TYR A 250 2.66 8.30 4.13
N CYS A 251 2.48 7.34 3.23
CA CYS A 251 1.18 6.94 2.71
C CYS A 251 0.92 5.46 2.94
N SER A 252 -0.35 5.14 3.15
CA SER A 252 -0.87 3.78 3.05
C SER A 252 -1.37 3.52 1.63
N VAL A 253 -1.19 2.29 1.18
CA VAL A 253 -1.56 1.85 -0.16
C VAL A 253 -2.44 0.62 -0.07
N LEU A 254 -3.46 0.60 -0.91
CA LEU A 254 -4.30 -0.56 -1.14
C LEU A 254 -4.36 -0.86 -2.64
N THR A 255 -4.01 -2.08 -3.01
CA THR A 255 -4.14 -2.58 -4.38
C THR A 255 -5.04 -3.80 -4.41
N GLU A 256 -6.01 -3.81 -5.31
CA GLU A 256 -6.81 -5.01 -5.58
C GLU A 256 -5.99 -5.95 -6.46
N THR A 257 -5.54 -7.08 -5.89
CA THR A 257 -4.61 -7.98 -6.55
C THR A 257 -5.30 -9.05 -7.39
N ARG A 258 -6.40 -9.59 -6.90
CA ARG A 258 -7.08 -10.71 -7.55
C ARG A 258 -8.59 -10.59 -7.35
N ARG A 259 -9.34 -10.80 -8.42
CA ARG A 259 -10.79 -11.01 -8.36
C ARG A 259 -11.08 -12.47 -8.62
N CYS A 260 -11.65 -13.14 -7.63
CA CYS A 260 -12.06 -14.54 -7.76
C CYS A 260 -13.53 -14.71 -7.36
N SER A 261 -14.18 -15.75 -7.90
CA SER A 261 -15.52 -16.08 -7.45
C SER A 261 -15.50 -16.66 -6.03
N MET A 262 -16.61 -16.51 -5.29
CA MET A 262 -16.73 -17.02 -3.93
C MET A 262 -16.40 -18.52 -3.85
N PHE A 263 -16.82 -19.30 -4.84
CA PHE A 263 -16.51 -20.72 -4.90
C PHE A 263 -15.02 -21.00 -5.13
N GLN A 264 -14.33 -20.25 -6.01
CA GLN A 264 -12.90 -20.41 -6.20
C GLN A 264 -12.14 -20.13 -4.89
N TYR A 265 -12.54 -19.09 -4.18
CA TYR A 265 -11.95 -18.73 -2.88
C TYR A 265 -12.13 -19.85 -1.84
N LEU A 266 -13.37 -20.41 -1.73
CA LEU A 266 -13.66 -21.50 -0.80
C LEU A 266 -12.91 -22.79 -1.16
N PHE A 267 -12.83 -23.15 -2.45
CA PHE A 267 -12.11 -24.34 -2.89
C PHE A 267 -10.60 -24.20 -2.71
N GLU A 268 -10.04 -23.03 -2.96
CA GLU A 268 -8.60 -22.78 -2.76
C GLU A 268 -8.25 -22.79 -1.26
N SER A 269 -9.06 -22.16 -0.42
CA SER A 269 -8.95 -22.20 1.04
C SER A 269 -9.07 -23.63 1.61
N ALA A 270 -10.00 -24.41 1.11
CA ALA A 270 -10.15 -25.82 1.51
C ALA A 270 -8.94 -26.67 1.08
N ARG A 271 -8.47 -26.48 -0.16
CA ARG A 271 -7.31 -27.21 -0.69
C ARG A 271 -6.01 -26.91 0.07
N THR A 272 -5.80 -25.67 0.50
CA THR A 272 -4.65 -25.29 1.32
C THR A 272 -4.70 -25.94 2.69
N ARG A 273 -5.87 -25.89 3.37
CA ARG A 273 -6.06 -26.56 4.66
C ARG A 273 -5.89 -28.08 4.58
N PHE A 274 -6.35 -28.73 3.53
CA PHE A 274 -6.14 -30.17 3.32
C PHE A 274 -4.67 -30.51 3.10
N ARG A 275 -3.93 -29.67 2.40
CA ARG A 275 -2.48 -29.84 2.19
C ARG A 275 -1.70 -29.68 3.49
N ASP A 276 -2.03 -28.69 4.30
CA ASP A 276 -1.37 -28.44 5.60
C ASP A 276 -1.69 -29.56 6.62
N LEU A 277 -2.91 -30.12 6.58
CA LEU A 277 -3.25 -31.29 7.37
C LEU A 277 -2.44 -32.53 6.95
N LYS A 278 -2.23 -32.73 5.64
CA LYS A 278 -1.45 -33.86 5.12
C LYS A 278 0.02 -33.80 5.52
N LEU A 279 0.62 -32.57 5.50
CA LEU A 279 2.00 -32.34 5.95
C LEU A 279 2.20 -32.46 7.47
N LYS A 280 1.13 -32.47 8.24
CA LYS A 280 1.17 -32.58 9.71
C LYS A 280 1.05 -34.04 10.19
N PHE A 281 0.71 -34.95 9.28
CA PHE A 281 0.55 -36.38 9.53
C PHE A 281 1.59 -37.28 8.80
N GLU A 282 2.51 -36.67 8.05
CA GLU A 282 3.78 -37.28 7.57
C GLU A 282 4.95 -36.78 8.44
#